data_53d040594b2632e271172a3dbb63a610
#
_entry.id   53d040594b2632e271172a3dbb63a610
#
_cell.length_a   1.000
_cell.length_b   1.000
_cell.length_c   1.000
_cell.angle_alpha   90.00
_cell.angle_beta   90.00
_cell.angle_gamma   90.00
#
_symmetry.space_group_name_H-M   'P 1'
#
loop_
_entity.id
_entity.type
_entity.pdbx_description
1 polymer ?
#
loop_
_entity_poly.entity_id
_entity_poly.type
_entity_poly.pdbx_seq_one_letter_code
_entity_poly.pdbx_strand_id
1 'polypeptide(L)'
;AAPGAGLIAGIGIIQGQACMIVCNDATVKGGTYFPLSVKKHLRAQEIAERCQLPCIYLVDSGGANLPNQDEVFPDRDHFGRIFYNQARMSAKGIPQIAVVMGSCTAGGAYVPAMSDVTIIVKNQGTIFLAGPPLVKAATGEVVNAEDLGGGDIHTKSSGVADYLADDDRQALAMARRAIKNLNRKHPEPVKLIEAKEPDYDPNEIIGIVPHDLPTIYDVREI
;
A
#
# COMPACT_ATOMS: atom_id res chain seq x y z
N ALA A 1 -8.30 16.57 11.31
CA ALA A 1 -7.70 15.99 10.08
C ALA A 1 -6.43 15.25 10.44
N ALA A 2 -6.26 14.02 10.02
CA ALA A 2 -5.02 13.26 10.20
C ALA A 2 -4.06 13.61 9.04
N PRO A 3 -2.93 14.30 9.26
CA PRO A 3 -2.04 14.73 8.17
C PRO A 3 -1.55 13.57 7.29
N GLY A 4 -1.27 12.42 7.89
CA GLY A 4 -0.92 11.19 7.19
C GLY A 4 -2.12 10.34 6.77
N ALA A 5 -3.34 10.67 7.23
CA ALA A 5 -4.56 9.86 7.08
C ALA A 5 -4.41 8.42 7.61
N GLY A 6 -3.52 8.19 8.59
CA GLY A 6 -3.23 6.85 9.13
C GLY A 6 -2.60 5.88 8.13
N LEU A 7 -2.15 6.39 6.98
CA LEU A 7 -1.57 5.60 5.91
C LEU A 7 -0.39 6.34 5.29
N ILE A 8 0.76 5.69 5.23
CA ILE A 8 1.95 6.19 4.55
C ILE A 8 2.02 5.52 3.18
N ALA A 9 2.09 6.31 2.12
CA ALA A 9 2.20 5.77 0.76
C ALA A 9 3.22 6.56 -0.05
N GLY A 10 3.96 5.86 -0.90
CA GLY A 10 4.98 6.47 -1.75
C GLY A 10 5.63 5.48 -2.70
N ILE A 11 6.40 6.00 -3.65
CA ILE A 11 7.22 5.20 -4.55
C ILE A 11 8.63 5.11 -3.98
N GLY A 12 9.14 3.90 -3.86
CA GLY A 12 10.50 3.63 -3.41
C GLY A 12 11.23 2.67 -4.35
N ILE A 13 12.55 2.74 -4.36
CA ILE A 13 13.39 1.81 -5.12
C ILE A 13 13.78 0.64 -4.21
N ILE A 14 13.38 -0.57 -4.59
CA ILE A 14 13.69 -1.80 -3.86
C ILE A 14 14.37 -2.77 -4.81
N GLN A 15 15.59 -3.16 -4.49
CA GLN A 15 16.41 -4.04 -5.35
C GLN A 15 16.50 -3.54 -6.80
N GLY A 16 16.65 -2.22 -6.99
CA GLY A 16 16.71 -1.59 -8.30
C GLY A 16 15.36 -1.41 -9.00
N GLN A 17 14.25 -1.85 -8.42
CA GLN A 17 12.91 -1.72 -9.00
C GLN A 17 12.10 -0.65 -8.27
N ALA A 18 11.44 0.22 -9.04
CA ALA A 18 10.43 1.12 -8.49
C ALA A 18 9.20 0.32 -8.04
N CYS A 19 8.78 0.55 -6.80
CA CYS A 19 7.65 -0.12 -6.18
C CYS A 19 6.73 0.91 -5.53
N MET A 20 5.44 0.67 -5.52
CA MET A 20 4.50 1.39 -4.67
C MET A 20 4.50 0.75 -3.29
N ILE A 21 4.75 1.56 -2.26
CA ILE A 21 4.73 1.12 -0.87
C ILE A 21 3.52 1.75 -0.20
N VAL A 22 2.73 0.94 0.48
CA VAL A 22 1.56 1.36 1.27
C VAL A 22 1.71 0.75 2.66
N CYS A 23 1.78 1.60 3.68
CA CYS A 23 2.01 1.19 5.05
C CYS A 23 0.91 1.75 5.97
N ASN A 24 0.29 0.91 6.78
CA ASN A 24 -0.58 1.37 7.84
C ASN A 24 0.25 2.01 8.97
N ASP A 25 -0.21 3.15 9.47
CA ASP A 25 0.33 3.76 10.67
C ASP A 25 -0.47 3.29 11.88
N ALA A 26 0.00 2.25 12.55
CA ALA A 26 -0.67 1.66 13.72
C ALA A 26 -0.79 2.64 14.90
N THR A 27 0.02 3.70 14.95
CA THR A 27 -0.09 4.74 15.98
C THR A 27 -1.35 5.58 15.83
N VAL A 28 -1.95 5.58 14.63
CA VAL A 28 -3.22 6.25 14.33
C VAL A 28 -4.37 5.25 14.41
N LYS A 29 -4.99 5.17 15.58
CA LYS A 29 -6.17 4.32 15.84
C LYS A 29 -5.97 2.84 15.42
N GLY A 30 -4.78 2.27 15.68
CA GLY A 30 -4.48 0.89 15.33
C GLY A 30 -4.52 0.61 13.83
N GLY A 31 -4.05 1.56 13.01
CA GLY A 31 -4.04 1.41 11.54
C GLY A 31 -5.42 1.34 10.90
N THR A 32 -6.46 1.79 11.60
CA THR A 32 -7.85 1.78 11.11
C THR A 32 -8.03 2.71 9.91
N TYR A 33 -8.78 2.26 8.92
CA TYR A 33 -9.10 3.04 7.73
C TYR A 33 -10.25 4.02 7.97
N PHE A 34 -9.95 5.29 7.81
CA PHE A 34 -10.91 6.39 7.71
C PHE A 34 -11.25 6.68 6.24
N PRO A 35 -12.28 7.48 5.94
CA PRO A 35 -12.62 7.84 4.56
C PRO A 35 -11.43 8.36 3.77
N LEU A 36 -10.61 9.22 4.38
CA LEU A 36 -9.41 9.78 3.73
C LEU A 36 -8.30 8.75 3.55
N SER A 37 -8.15 7.78 4.47
CA SER A 37 -7.20 6.66 4.34
C SER A 37 -7.55 5.80 3.13
N VAL A 38 -8.83 5.51 2.93
CA VAL A 38 -9.35 4.78 1.77
C VAL A 38 -9.01 5.51 0.47
N LYS A 39 -9.33 6.80 0.37
CA LYS A 39 -9.01 7.62 -0.81
C LYS A 39 -7.52 7.64 -1.12
N LYS A 40 -6.69 7.72 -0.08
CA LYS A 40 -5.23 7.70 -0.24
C LYS A 40 -4.72 6.35 -0.75
N HIS A 41 -5.25 5.25 -0.21
CA HIS A 41 -4.90 3.90 -0.68
C HIS A 41 -5.32 3.69 -2.14
N LEU A 42 -6.56 4.05 -2.49
CA LEU A 42 -7.05 3.96 -3.87
C LEU A 42 -6.19 4.78 -4.83
N ARG A 43 -5.78 5.99 -4.44
CA ARG A 43 -4.88 6.81 -5.26
C ARG A 43 -3.50 6.16 -5.42
N ALA A 44 -2.95 5.55 -4.39
CA ALA A 44 -1.70 4.82 -4.49
C ALA A 44 -1.81 3.64 -5.48
N GLN A 45 -2.90 2.86 -5.40
CA GLN A 45 -3.16 1.77 -6.33
C GLN A 45 -3.34 2.27 -7.78
N GLU A 46 -4.06 3.37 -7.99
CA GLU A 46 -4.21 3.98 -9.32
C GLU A 46 -2.86 4.35 -9.94
N ILE A 47 -1.97 4.98 -9.16
CA ILE A 47 -0.62 5.32 -9.60
C ILE A 47 0.18 4.04 -9.89
N ALA A 48 0.12 3.06 -9.01
CA ALA A 48 0.81 1.78 -9.19
C ALA A 48 0.35 1.07 -10.46
N GLU A 49 -0.95 1.04 -10.74
CA GLU A 49 -1.51 0.42 -11.94
C GLU A 49 -1.05 1.14 -13.21
N ARG A 50 -1.14 2.48 -13.24
CA ARG A 50 -0.73 3.29 -14.39
C ARG A 50 0.77 3.19 -14.69
N CYS A 51 1.58 3.13 -13.64
CA CYS A 51 3.03 3.04 -13.74
C CYS A 51 3.55 1.60 -13.73
N GLN A 52 2.67 0.60 -13.67
CA GLN A 52 3.03 -0.82 -13.63
C GLN A 52 3.98 -1.17 -12.48
N LEU A 53 3.78 -0.55 -11.31
CA LEU A 53 4.62 -0.72 -10.13
C LEU A 53 4.16 -1.91 -9.29
N PRO A 54 5.03 -2.85 -8.90
CA PRO A 54 4.73 -3.81 -7.84
C PRO A 54 4.28 -3.08 -6.58
N CYS A 55 3.26 -3.60 -5.91
CA CYS A 55 2.76 -3.05 -4.66
C CYS A 55 3.31 -3.82 -3.48
N ILE A 56 3.78 -3.10 -2.46
CA ILE A 56 4.20 -3.66 -1.18
C ILE A 56 3.31 -3.04 -0.10
N TYR A 57 2.59 -3.90 0.60
CA TYR A 57 1.71 -3.54 1.70
C TYR A 57 2.37 -3.93 3.01
N LEU A 58 2.72 -2.96 3.85
CA LEU A 58 3.15 -3.20 5.24
C LEU A 58 1.91 -3.04 6.11
N VAL A 59 1.36 -4.17 6.56
CA VAL A 59 0.00 -4.22 7.10
C VAL A 59 0.01 -4.38 8.62
N ASP A 60 -0.62 -3.43 9.27
CA ASP A 60 -1.03 -3.46 10.67
C ASP A 60 -2.32 -2.64 10.78
N SER A 61 -3.47 -3.29 10.69
CA SER A 61 -4.74 -2.61 10.47
C SER A 61 -5.92 -3.25 11.19
N GLY A 62 -6.59 -2.46 12.00
CA GLY A 62 -7.88 -2.83 12.61
C GLY A 62 -9.08 -2.86 11.64
N GLY A 63 -8.85 -2.67 10.33
CA GLY A 63 -9.92 -2.63 9.34
C GLY A 63 -10.55 -1.24 9.20
N ALA A 64 -11.82 -1.17 8.85
CA ALA A 64 -12.52 0.10 8.65
C ALA A 64 -12.96 0.74 9.96
N ASN A 65 -12.97 2.08 10.01
CA ASN A 65 -13.52 2.84 11.14
C ASN A 65 -15.04 2.72 11.17
N LEU A 66 -15.59 1.95 12.09
CA LEU A 66 -17.02 1.67 12.17
C LEU A 66 -17.90 2.91 12.43
N PRO A 67 -17.49 3.93 13.23
CA PRO A 67 -18.26 5.16 13.35
C PRO A 67 -18.45 5.94 12.05
N ASN A 68 -17.58 5.73 11.04
CA ASN A 68 -17.66 6.36 9.73
C ASN A 68 -18.02 5.35 8.64
N GLN A 69 -18.74 4.28 8.96
CA GLN A 69 -19.01 3.19 7.98
C GLN A 69 -19.82 3.65 6.79
N ASP A 70 -20.67 4.65 6.92
CA ASP A 70 -21.43 5.30 5.85
C ASP A 70 -20.55 6.01 4.81
N GLU A 71 -19.37 6.48 5.21
CA GLU A 71 -18.38 7.10 4.33
C GLU A 71 -17.25 6.14 3.89
N VAL A 72 -17.26 4.89 4.38
CA VAL A 72 -16.19 3.90 4.12
C VAL A 72 -16.67 2.73 3.28
N PHE A 73 -17.94 2.29 3.40
CA PHE A 73 -18.41 1.07 2.74
C PHE A 73 -19.28 1.25 1.49
N PRO A 74 -20.29 2.16 1.45
CA PRO A 74 -21.42 2.01 0.53
C PRO A 74 -21.14 2.42 -0.91
N ASP A 75 -20.09 3.18 -1.20
CA ASP A 75 -19.83 3.66 -2.55
C ASP A 75 -18.81 2.80 -3.29
N ARG A 76 -18.84 2.92 -4.62
CA ARG A 76 -17.92 2.25 -5.55
C ARG A 76 -16.45 2.50 -5.21
N ASP A 77 -16.10 3.73 -4.85
CA ASP A 77 -14.74 4.17 -4.57
C ASP A 77 -14.45 4.23 -3.05
N HIS A 78 -15.08 3.33 -2.30
CA HIS A 78 -14.87 3.09 -0.89
C HIS A 78 -13.96 1.88 -0.64
N PHE A 79 -13.96 1.36 0.59
CA PHE A 79 -13.02 0.36 1.08
C PHE A 79 -12.97 -0.91 0.22
N GLY A 80 -14.13 -1.41 -0.25
CA GLY A 80 -14.21 -2.57 -1.12
C GLY A 80 -13.46 -2.40 -2.46
N ARG A 81 -13.29 -1.17 -2.92
CA ARG A 81 -12.55 -0.88 -4.14
C ARG A 81 -11.06 -1.21 -4.03
N ILE A 82 -10.50 -1.16 -2.82
CA ILE A 82 -9.09 -1.55 -2.57
C ILE A 82 -8.89 -3.00 -3.00
N PHE A 83 -9.78 -3.89 -2.60
CA PHE A 83 -9.69 -5.33 -2.90
C PHE A 83 -9.94 -5.62 -4.39
N TYR A 84 -10.92 -4.95 -4.97
CA TYR A 84 -11.16 -5.03 -6.42
C TYR A 84 -9.92 -4.62 -7.22
N ASN A 85 -9.30 -3.50 -6.87
CA ASN A 85 -8.10 -3.02 -7.53
C ASN A 85 -6.93 -4.00 -7.35
N GLN A 86 -6.74 -4.54 -6.15
CA GLN A 86 -5.69 -5.51 -5.84
C GLN A 86 -5.83 -6.76 -6.72
N ALA A 87 -7.03 -7.34 -6.80
CA ALA A 87 -7.30 -8.49 -7.64
C ALA A 87 -7.09 -8.19 -9.13
N ARG A 88 -7.53 -7.00 -9.59
CA ARG A 88 -7.36 -6.57 -10.98
C ARG A 88 -5.90 -6.32 -11.35
N MET A 89 -5.13 -5.75 -10.45
CA MET A 89 -3.71 -5.49 -10.65
C MET A 89 -2.93 -6.80 -10.71
N SER A 90 -3.19 -7.74 -9.79
CA SER A 90 -2.64 -9.09 -9.84
C SER A 90 -2.95 -9.78 -11.18
N ALA A 91 -4.20 -9.76 -11.63
CA ALA A 91 -4.61 -10.31 -12.93
C ALA A 91 -3.90 -9.67 -14.13
N LYS A 92 -3.42 -8.42 -14.00
CA LYS A 92 -2.61 -7.72 -15.01
C LYS A 92 -1.11 -7.99 -14.88
N GLY A 93 -0.70 -8.89 -13.99
CA GLY A 93 0.71 -9.19 -13.74
C GLY A 93 1.45 -8.09 -12.96
N ILE A 94 0.73 -7.24 -12.21
CA ILE A 94 1.32 -6.27 -11.29
C ILE A 94 1.38 -6.93 -9.93
N PRO A 95 2.57 -7.34 -9.43
CA PRO A 95 2.71 -8.11 -8.22
C PRO A 95 2.21 -7.38 -6.98
N GLN A 96 1.49 -8.11 -6.13
CA GLN A 96 0.95 -7.65 -4.86
C GLN A 96 1.65 -8.42 -3.73
N ILE A 97 2.42 -7.74 -2.90
CA ILE A 97 3.21 -8.37 -1.83
C ILE A 97 2.78 -7.75 -0.50
N ALA A 98 2.34 -8.57 0.43
CA ALA A 98 1.99 -8.12 1.77
C ALA A 98 2.98 -8.61 2.82
N VAL A 99 3.26 -7.76 3.79
CA VAL A 99 4.01 -8.06 4.99
C VAL A 99 3.13 -7.75 6.19
N VAL A 100 2.72 -8.77 6.90
CA VAL A 100 1.85 -8.68 8.09
C VAL A 100 2.73 -8.46 9.31
N MET A 101 2.79 -7.21 9.75
CA MET A 101 3.67 -6.75 10.84
C MET A 101 2.91 -6.46 12.13
N GLY A 102 1.61 -6.70 12.15
CA GLY A 102 0.75 -6.49 13.29
C GLY A 102 -0.61 -7.14 13.08
N SER A 103 -1.62 -6.67 13.80
CA SER A 103 -2.96 -7.24 13.71
C SER A 103 -3.66 -6.81 12.42
N CYS A 104 -4.08 -7.78 11.61
CA CYS A 104 -4.90 -7.56 10.42
C CYS A 104 -6.31 -8.10 10.68
N THR A 105 -7.23 -7.21 11.05
CA THR A 105 -8.59 -7.57 11.49
C THR A 105 -9.64 -7.10 10.48
N ALA A 106 -10.71 -7.87 10.36
CA ALA A 106 -11.87 -7.57 9.51
C ALA A 106 -11.45 -7.24 8.07
N GLY A 107 -11.80 -6.07 7.53
CA GLY A 107 -11.38 -5.65 6.21
C GLY A 107 -9.87 -5.54 6.02
N GLY A 108 -9.10 -5.27 7.09
CA GLY A 108 -7.63 -5.27 7.05
C GLY A 108 -7.02 -6.64 6.75
N ALA A 109 -7.74 -7.72 7.04
CA ALA A 109 -7.31 -9.08 6.75
C ALA A 109 -7.31 -9.42 5.24
N TYR A 110 -8.12 -8.74 4.45
CA TYR A 110 -8.23 -9.00 3.01
C TYR A 110 -6.98 -8.57 2.24
N VAL A 111 -6.32 -7.50 2.65
CA VAL A 111 -5.12 -7.01 1.94
C VAL A 111 -4.04 -8.08 1.86
N PRO A 112 -3.60 -8.71 2.98
CA PRO A 112 -2.64 -9.81 2.89
C PRO A 112 -3.24 -11.07 2.26
N ALA A 113 -4.48 -11.43 2.58
CA ALA A 113 -5.08 -12.66 2.08
C ALA A 113 -5.27 -12.68 0.55
N MET A 114 -5.35 -11.52 -0.10
CA MET A 114 -5.49 -11.38 -1.55
C MET A 114 -4.19 -10.99 -2.25
N SER A 115 -3.08 -10.93 -1.55
CA SER A 115 -1.77 -10.67 -2.14
C SER A 115 -1.20 -11.90 -2.83
N ASP A 116 -0.36 -11.69 -3.86
CA ASP A 116 0.31 -12.77 -4.58
C ASP A 116 1.40 -13.44 -3.72
N VAL A 117 1.96 -12.67 -2.78
CA VAL A 117 2.92 -13.14 -1.78
C VAL A 117 2.57 -12.52 -0.44
N THR A 118 2.44 -13.35 0.58
CA THR A 118 2.16 -12.90 1.95
C THR A 118 3.21 -13.42 2.92
N ILE A 119 3.85 -12.49 3.61
CA ILE A 119 4.84 -12.72 4.66
C ILE A 119 4.22 -12.31 5.98
N ILE A 120 4.29 -13.15 7.01
CA ILE A 120 3.75 -12.86 8.33
C ILE A 120 4.83 -12.95 9.40
N VAL A 121 4.85 -11.99 10.33
CA VAL A 121 5.78 -11.98 11.45
C VAL A 121 5.25 -12.84 12.59
N LYS A 122 6.05 -13.79 13.04
CA LYS A 122 5.70 -14.74 14.08
C LYS A 122 5.43 -14.04 15.42
N ASN A 123 4.40 -14.48 16.13
CA ASN A 123 4.01 -13.95 17.44
C ASN A 123 3.69 -12.44 17.47
N GLN A 124 3.48 -11.83 16.29
CA GLN A 124 3.20 -10.41 16.13
C GLN A 124 2.12 -10.19 15.08
N GLY A 125 2.28 -10.76 13.90
CA GLY A 125 1.31 -10.67 12.81
C GLY A 125 0.15 -11.62 13.04
N THR A 126 -1.08 -11.13 12.85
CA THR A 126 -2.29 -11.96 12.87
C THR A 126 -3.22 -11.57 11.72
N ILE A 127 -3.95 -12.56 11.19
CA ILE A 127 -4.96 -12.36 10.14
C ILE A 127 -6.23 -13.07 10.57
N PHE A 128 -7.30 -12.33 10.83
CA PHE A 128 -8.62 -12.90 11.12
C PHE A 128 -9.74 -11.89 10.82
N LEU A 129 -10.92 -12.39 10.48
CA LEU A 129 -12.09 -11.53 10.24
C LEU A 129 -12.70 -11.01 11.55
N ALA A 130 -12.67 -11.84 12.57
CA ALA A 130 -13.16 -11.50 13.92
C ALA A 130 -12.07 -11.84 14.94
N GLY A 131 -11.66 -10.87 15.74
CA GLY A 131 -10.67 -11.08 16.80
C GLY A 131 -11.24 -11.89 17.99
N PRO A 132 -10.38 -12.35 18.90
CA PRO A 132 -10.78 -13.20 20.03
C PRO A 132 -11.97 -12.70 20.85
N PRO A 133 -12.12 -11.39 21.14
CA PRO A 133 -13.29 -10.89 21.87
C PRO A 133 -14.60 -11.10 21.13
N LEU A 134 -14.60 -10.94 19.81
CA LEU A 134 -15.81 -11.11 19.00
C LEU A 134 -16.14 -12.59 18.82
N VAL A 135 -15.14 -13.46 18.67
CA VAL A 135 -15.33 -14.91 18.66
C VAL A 135 -15.98 -15.37 19.94
N LYS A 136 -15.45 -14.92 21.10
CA LYS A 136 -16.03 -15.25 22.40
C LYS A 136 -17.49 -14.77 22.54
N ALA A 137 -17.78 -13.56 22.06
CA ALA A 137 -19.15 -13.03 22.11
C ALA A 137 -20.12 -13.77 21.22
N ALA A 138 -19.66 -14.26 20.05
CA ALA A 138 -20.51 -14.94 19.07
C ALA A 138 -20.71 -16.44 19.36
N THR A 139 -19.66 -17.13 19.82
CA THR A 139 -19.63 -18.59 19.93
C THR A 139 -19.44 -19.09 21.38
N GLY A 140 -19.02 -18.23 22.30
CA GLY A 140 -18.59 -18.62 23.64
C GLY A 140 -17.18 -19.18 23.73
N GLU A 141 -16.52 -19.41 22.61
CA GLU A 141 -15.17 -19.96 22.53
C GLU A 141 -14.13 -18.96 23.05
N VAL A 142 -13.19 -19.47 23.86
CA VAL A 142 -12.05 -18.65 24.34
C VAL A 142 -10.80 -19.09 23.60
N VAL A 143 -10.30 -18.24 22.76
CA VAL A 143 -9.12 -18.47 21.93
C VAL A 143 -8.18 -17.25 22.04
N ASN A 144 -6.86 -17.46 21.98
CA ASN A 144 -5.92 -16.37 21.85
C ASN A 144 -5.71 -15.99 20.38
N ALA A 145 -5.10 -14.82 20.14
CA ALA A 145 -4.93 -14.28 18.79
C ALA A 145 -4.01 -15.16 17.92
N GLU A 146 -2.96 -15.74 18.52
CA GLU A 146 -2.00 -16.57 17.79
C GLU A 146 -2.62 -17.90 17.33
N ASP A 147 -3.40 -18.53 18.19
CA ASP A 147 -4.12 -19.79 17.85
C ASP A 147 -5.30 -19.54 16.90
N LEU A 148 -5.88 -18.35 16.91
CA LEU A 148 -6.98 -17.96 16.01
C LEU A 148 -6.50 -17.67 14.60
N GLY A 149 -5.43 -16.92 14.45
CA GLY A 149 -4.97 -16.46 13.14
C GLY A 149 -3.54 -15.91 13.15
N GLY A 150 -2.66 -16.52 13.92
CA GLY A 150 -1.24 -16.21 13.95
C GLY A 150 -0.44 -16.81 12.81
N GLY A 151 0.85 -16.51 12.80
CA GLY A 151 1.74 -16.88 11.73
C GLY A 151 1.84 -18.39 11.48
N ASP A 152 1.90 -19.19 12.52
CA ASP A 152 1.96 -20.65 12.40
C ASP A 152 0.69 -21.25 11.79
N ILE A 153 -0.48 -20.71 12.12
CA ILE A 153 -1.75 -21.16 11.54
C ILE A 153 -1.79 -20.87 10.05
N HIS A 154 -1.40 -19.66 9.64
CA HIS A 154 -1.53 -19.24 8.25
C HIS A 154 -0.45 -19.81 7.34
N THR A 155 0.71 -20.16 7.86
CA THR A 155 1.78 -20.78 7.05
C THR A 155 1.74 -22.31 7.02
N LYS A 156 1.17 -22.95 8.05
CA LYS A 156 1.19 -24.43 8.16
C LYS A 156 -0.16 -25.11 7.88
N SER A 157 -1.28 -24.40 8.13
CA SER A 157 -2.60 -25.02 8.08
C SER A 157 -3.51 -24.39 7.03
N SER A 158 -3.70 -23.07 7.04
CA SER A 158 -4.63 -22.40 6.12
C SER A 158 -4.02 -22.06 4.75
N GLY A 159 -2.71 -21.89 4.68
CA GLY A 159 -2.02 -21.47 3.45
C GLY A 159 -2.28 -20.01 3.03
N VAL A 160 -2.83 -19.16 3.92
CA VAL A 160 -3.07 -17.73 3.62
C VAL A 160 -1.76 -16.95 3.59
N ALA A 161 -0.76 -17.36 4.35
CA ALA A 161 0.58 -16.78 4.30
C ALA A 161 1.59 -17.78 3.73
N ASP A 162 2.49 -17.28 2.86
CA ASP A 162 3.51 -18.09 2.19
C ASP A 162 4.76 -18.25 3.05
N TYR A 163 5.10 -17.22 3.81
CA TYR A 163 6.35 -17.17 4.58
C TYR A 163 6.13 -16.69 6.00
N LEU A 164 6.79 -17.39 6.93
CA LEU A 164 6.88 -17.00 8.34
C LEU A 164 8.23 -16.30 8.57
N ALA A 165 8.21 -15.11 9.09
CA ALA A 165 9.38 -14.35 9.50
C ALA A 165 9.50 -14.33 11.03
N ASP A 166 10.72 -14.40 11.55
CA ASP A 166 10.96 -14.37 12.99
C ASP A 166 10.76 -12.97 13.59
N ASP A 167 11.05 -11.94 12.80
CA ASP A 167 10.92 -10.53 13.18
C ASP A 167 10.68 -9.62 11.97
N ASP A 168 10.45 -8.33 12.23
CA ASP A 168 10.23 -7.29 11.21
C ASP A 168 11.41 -7.17 10.22
N ARG A 169 12.64 -7.30 10.72
CA ARG A 169 13.85 -7.20 9.90
C ARG A 169 13.91 -8.33 8.88
N GLN A 170 13.64 -9.54 9.33
CA GLN A 170 13.60 -10.72 8.46
C GLN A 170 12.43 -10.61 7.46
N ALA A 171 11.25 -10.17 7.89
CA ALA A 171 10.10 -9.96 7.03
C ALA A 171 10.40 -8.97 5.90
N LEU A 172 11.02 -7.83 6.21
CA LEU A 172 11.44 -6.85 5.22
C LEU A 172 12.54 -7.38 4.28
N ALA A 173 13.45 -8.23 4.78
CA ALA A 173 14.45 -8.89 3.95
C ALA A 173 13.81 -9.89 2.98
N MET A 174 12.80 -10.64 3.44
CA MET A 174 12.01 -11.55 2.59
C MET A 174 11.24 -10.78 1.51
N ALA A 175 10.60 -9.66 1.84
CA ALA A 175 9.92 -8.81 0.87
C ALA A 175 10.88 -8.27 -0.20
N ARG A 176 12.08 -7.83 0.18
CA ARG A 176 13.13 -7.43 -0.77
C ARG A 176 13.56 -8.58 -1.68
N ARG A 177 13.66 -9.79 -1.13
CA ARG A 177 13.98 -10.99 -1.92
C ARG A 177 12.84 -11.32 -2.89
N ALA A 178 11.59 -11.22 -2.47
CA ALA A 178 10.43 -11.40 -3.34
C ALA A 178 10.49 -10.43 -4.54
N ILE A 179 10.74 -9.14 -4.30
CA ILE A 179 10.92 -8.14 -5.36
C ILE A 179 12.08 -8.51 -6.30
N LYS A 180 13.23 -8.90 -5.75
CA LYS A 180 14.39 -9.32 -6.56
C LYS A 180 14.06 -10.48 -7.49
N ASN A 181 13.25 -11.42 -7.02
CA ASN A 181 12.90 -12.65 -7.75
C ASN A 181 11.80 -12.45 -8.80
N LEU A 182 11.17 -11.29 -8.88
CA LEU A 182 10.15 -11.01 -9.89
C LEU A 182 10.70 -11.04 -11.31
N ASN A 183 12.01 -10.90 -11.50
CA ASN A 183 12.68 -10.89 -12.80
C ASN A 183 12.02 -9.96 -13.83
N ARG A 184 11.45 -8.85 -13.35
CA ARG A 184 10.79 -7.88 -14.23
C ARG A 184 11.86 -7.21 -15.09
N LYS A 185 11.64 -7.25 -16.39
CA LYS A 185 12.42 -6.43 -17.31
C LYS A 185 12.07 -4.97 -17.04
N HIS A 186 13.07 -4.14 -16.77
CA HIS A 186 12.85 -2.70 -16.81
C HIS A 186 12.41 -2.34 -18.23
N PRO A 187 11.43 -1.45 -18.41
CA PRO A 187 11.20 -0.87 -19.73
C PRO A 187 12.53 -0.30 -20.21
N GLU A 188 12.82 -0.44 -21.49
CA GLU A 188 14.03 0.16 -22.05
C GLU A 188 14.08 1.63 -21.65
N PRO A 189 15.21 2.09 -21.09
CA PRO A 189 15.31 3.47 -20.68
C PRO A 189 15.04 4.37 -21.88
N VAL A 190 14.22 5.39 -21.70
CA VAL A 190 14.04 6.44 -22.70
C VAL A 190 15.45 6.93 -23.07
N LYS A 191 15.75 6.98 -24.36
CA LYS A 191 17.06 7.47 -24.82
C LYS A 191 17.22 8.92 -24.36
N LEU A 192 18.06 9.10 -23.38
CA LEU A 192 18.39 10.44 -22.88
C LEU A 192 19.40 11.05 -23.86
N ILE A 193 19.12 12.25 -24.29
CA ILE A 193 20.11 13.10 -24.96
C ILE A 193 20.82 13.93 -23.87
N GLU A 194 22.04 14.36 -24.18
CA GLU A 194 22.76 15.26 -23.29
C GLU A 194 21.95 16.54 -23.07
N ALA A 195 21.82 16.92 -21.81
CA ALA A 195 21.10 18.15 -21.47
C ALA A 195 21.87 19.34 -22.04
N LYS A 196 21.15 20.24 -22.72
CA LYS A 196 21.69 21.53 -23.11
C LYS A 196 21.38 22.54 -22.01
N GLU A 197 22.34 23.42 -21.76
CA GLU A 197 22.10 24.57 -20.91
C GLU A 197 20.99 25.44 -21.54
N PRO A 198 20.13 26.04 -20.71
CA PRO A 198 19.12 26.99 -21.20
C PRO A 198 19.79 28.15 -21.92
N ASP A 199 19.15 28.66 -22.97
CA ASP A 199 19.68 29.78 -23.74
C ASP A 199 19.66 31.11 -22.92
N TYR A 200 18.78 31.17 -21.89
CA TYR A 200 18.59 32.31 -20.99
C TYR A 200 18.68 31.88 -19.52
N ASP A 201 19.02 32.81 -18.63
CA ASP A 201 19.04 32.55 -17.20
C ASP A 201 17.62 32.23 -16.71
N PRO A 202 17.38 31.05 -16.06
CA PRO A 202 16.07 30.71 -15.52
C PRO A 202 15.48 31.74 -14.53
N ASN A 203 16.31 32.57 -13.92
CA ASN A 203 15.85 33.67 -13.04
C ASN A 203 15.18 34.81 -13.80
N GLU A 204 15.40 34.93 -15.11
CA GLU A 204 14.78 35.96 -15.95
C GLU A 204 13.29 35.68 -16.24
N ILE A 205 12.82 34.43 -16.03
CA ILE A 205 11.41 34.02 -16.23
C ILE A 205 10.44 34.98 -15.53
N ILE A 206 10.80 35.45 -14.34
CA ILE A 206 9.99 36.44 -13.56
C ILE A 206 9.78 37.74 -14.32
N GLY A 207 10.74 38.14 -15.17
CA GLY A 207 10.66 39.34 -15.98
C GLY A 207 9.98 39.17 -17.34
N ILE A 208 9.88 37.92 -17.83
CA ILE A 208 9.27 37.60 -19.14
C ILE A 208 7.75 37.60 -19.06
N VAL A 209 7.20 37.01 -17.97
CA VAL A 209 5.75 36.94 -17.80
C VAL A 209 5.18 38.25 -17.31
N PRO A 210 4.33 38.92 -18.11
CA PRO A 210 3.79 40.24 -17.74
C PRO A 210 2.86 40.16 -16.52
N HIS A 211 2.83 41.23 -15.74
CA HIS A 211 1.89 41.37 -14.62
C HIS A 211 0.46 41.65 -15.07
N ASP A 212 0.27 42.16 -16.28
CA ASP A 212 -1.02 42.47 -16.84
C ASP A 212 -1.43 41.47 -17.91
N LEU A 213 -2.64 40.91 -17.82
CA LEU A 213 -3.17 39.90 -18.70
C LEU A 213 -3.24 40.29 -20.20
N PRO A 214 -3.42 41.58 -20.59
CA PRO A 214 -3.45 41.98 -22.00
C PRO A 214 -2.11 41.93 -22.72
N THR A 215 -1.00 41.98 -22.01
CA THR A 215 0.33 41.96 -22.61
C THR A 215 0.72 40.58 -23.07
N ILE A 216 1.00 40.46 -24.35
CA ILE A 216 1.38 39.18 -25.00
C ILE A 216 2.89 39.05 -24.89
N TYR A 217 3.35 37.84 -24.56
CA TYR A 217 4.76 37.44 -24.64
C TYR A 217 4.91 36.15 -25.47
N ASP A 218 6.07 35.92 -26.00
CA ASP A 218 6.38 34.73 -26.77
C ASP A 218 6.75 33.58 -25.83
N VAL A 219 5.95 32.50 -25.83
CA VAL A 219 6.21 31.34 -24.97
C VAL A 219 7.56 30.68 -25.24
N ARG A 220 8.17 30.95 -26.39
CA ARG A 220 9.51 30.43 -26.71
C ARG A 220 10.63 31.14 -25.95
N GLU A 221 10.32 32.21 -25.23
CA GLU A 221 11.26 32.89 -24.34
C GLU A 221 11.35 32.23 -22.96
N ILE A 222 10.49 31.26 -22.66
CA ILE A 222 10.50 30.44 -21.47
C ILE A 222 11.12 29.07 -21.82
#